data_bf59161c337f32fa71eb97c74592655c
#
_entry.id   bf59161c337f32fa71eb97c74592655c
#
_cell.length_a   1.000
_cell.length_b   1.000
_cell.length_c   1.000
_cell.angle_alpha   90.00
_cell.angle_beta   90.00
_cell.angle_gamma   90.00
#
_symmetry.space_group_name_H-M   'P 1'
#
loop_
_entity.id
_entity.type
_entity.pdbx_description
1 polymer ?
#
loop_
_entity_poly.entity_id
_entity_poly.type
_entity_poly.pdbx_seq_one_letter_code
_entity_poly.pdbx_strand_id
1 'polypeptide(L)'
;MEENGVIQETGGAVLTDLQYAPFVMYLQSAPFVSTACMTRVNGPPQPSSRNLESRYLNQDSYESRVEIELRDSGFYHISQIGKLILHNALINALIERWRPETHTFHLPHGECTITLEDVAMIFGLPIDGMPVSGFTDSSTNGLENEFMTQFGIAPTGADHKGSGVKFTWLRTLKRRMQLDTALGRQMYIKIYLLLLFGTNLFCDKSRMTIHWKFLPLLRNFSDIRGFSWGSACLAHLYRALCQASRYDCKEVDGPLALLCIWAWERLPFLAPMRSYPSFPLACSWMFWRSQFHRYQKWTISHIMRLLDDIHADGFVWNPYSPAHIENIVVPNDILSIDSCGV
;
A
#
# COMPACT_ATOMS: atom_id res chain seq x y z
N MET A 1 54.65 39.99 0.33
CA MET A 1 53.53 40.94 0.19
C MET A 1 52.30 40.09 0.01
N GLU A 2 51.63 39.81 1.10
CA GLU A 2 50.46 39.01 1.25
C GLU A 2 49.25 39.95 1.27
N GLU A 3 48.30 39.74 0.39
CA GLU A 3 47.02 40.43 0.48
C GLU A 3 45.95 39.46 0.99
N ASN A 4 45.50 39.71 2.21
CA ASN A 4 44.36 39.08 2.84
C ASN A 4 43.07 39.61 2.21
N GLY A 5 42.34 38.73 1.53
CA GLY A 5 40.98 38.97 1.07
C GLY A 5 39.96 38.55 2.12
N VAL A 6 39.33 39.53 2.75
CA VAL A 6 38.19 39.35 3.67
C VAL A 6 36.95 38.99 2.86
N ILE A 7 36.37 37.82 3.11
CA ILE A 7 35.05 37.45 2.57
C ILE A 7 33.98 38.01 3.48
N GLN A 8 33.24 39.00 3.01
CA GLN A 8 32.04 39.48 3.65
C GLN A 8 30.91 38.44 3.50
N GLU A 9 30.40 37.94 4.62
CA GLU A 9 29.15 37.22 4.70
C GLU A 9 28.00 38.19 4.44
N THR A 10 27.40 38.10 3.27
CA THR A 10 26.10 38.70 3.02
C THR A 10 25.01 37.75 3.52
N GLY A 11 24.32 38.14 4.59
CA GLY A 11 23.14 37.46 5.11
C GLY A 11 22.02 37.43 4.08
N GLY A 12 21.90 36.31 3.37
CA GLY A 12 20.75 36.00 2.56
C GLY A 12 19.67 35.42 3.43
N ALA A 13 18.52 36.08 3.45
CA ALA A 13 17.29 35.59 4.09
C ALA A 13 16.95 34.21 3.56
N VAL A 14 16.90 33.20 4.44
CA VAL A 14 16.37 31.89 4.14
C VAL A 14 14.86 32.05 4.01
N LEU A 15 14.40 32.21 2.79
CA LEU A 15 12.99 31.99 2.42
C LEU A 15 12.74 30.50 2.56
N THR A 16 12.00 30.13 3.59
CA THR A 16 11.45 28.81 3.79
C THR A 16 10.35 28.59 2.76
N ASP A 17 10.73 28.13 1.58
CA ASP A 17 9.80 27.63 0.56
C ASP A 17 9.25 26.27 1.01
N LEU A 18 8.20 26.32 1.83
CA LEU A 18 7.39 25.17 2.25
C LEU A 18 6.46 24.65 1.14
N GLN A 19 6.58 25.14 -0.10
CA GLN A 19 5.67 24.80 -1.19
C GLN A 19 6.03 23.53 -1.97
N TYR A 20 7.29 23.05 -1.89
CA TYR A 20 7.75 21.88 -2.65
C TYR A 20 8.38 20.85 -1.72
N ALA A 21 7.57 19.96 -1.15
CA ALA A 21 8.11 18.82 -0.43
C ALA A 21 8.37 17.65 -1.41
N PRO A 22 9.56 17.05 -1.46
CA PRO A 22 9.81 15.86 -2.27
C PRO A 22 8.91 14.72 -1.79
N PHE A 23 8.13 14.16 -2.71
CA PHE A 23 7.39 12.95 -2.50
C PHE A 23 8.29 11.77 -2.88
N VAL A 24 8.86 11.14 -1.86
CA VAL A 24 9.73 9.97 -2.03
C VAL A 24 9.20 8.85 -1.16
N MET A 25 8.79 7.75 -1.79
CA MET A 25 8.53 6.50 -1.09
C MET A 25 9.80 5.65 -1.16
N TYR A 26 10.75 5.91 -0.25
CA TYR A 26 11.97 5.10 -0.14
C TYR A 26 11.81 3.96 0.86
N LEU A 27 12.24 2.77 0.45
CA LEU A 27 12.80 1.77 1.34
C LEU A 27 14.26 2.16 1.63
N GLN A 28 14.50 3.30 2.23
CA GLN A 28 15.82 3.56 2.80
C GLN A 28 15.78 3.20 4.27
N SER A 29 16.69 2.33 4.65
CA SER A 29 17.25 2.19 5.99
C SER A 29 17.90 3.54 6.39
N ALA A 30 17.10 4.59 6.55
CA ALA A 30 17.55 5.81 7.16
C ALA A 30 17.24 5.72 8.65
N PRO A 31 18.20 6.02 9.53
CA PRO A 31 17.96 6.07 10.94
C PRO A 31 17.13 7.32 11.25
N PHE A 32 15.82 7.23 11.04
CA PHE A 32 14.92 8.17 11.69
C PHE A 32 14.71 7.69 13.12
N VAL A 33 15.77 7.76 13.90
CA VAL A 33 15.69 7.70 15.35
C VAL A 33 15.06 9.02 15.80
N SER A 34 13.76 9.09 15.75
CA SER A 34 13.03 10.03 16.58
C SER A 34 13.16 9.49 18.00
N THR A 35 13.91 10.21 18.83
CA THR A 35 14.15 9.96 20.26
C THR A 35 12.86 9.82 21.08
N ALA A 36 11.70 9.99 20.49
CA ALA A 36 10.38 9.86 21.11
C ALA A 36 9.82 8.42 21.17
N CYS A 37 10.52 7.43 20.59
CA CYS A 37 10.04 6.03 20.59
C CYS A 37 10.60 5.18 21.74
N MET A 38 11.43 5.74 22.64
CA MET A 38 12.17 4.98 23.66
C MET A 38 11.46 4.80 24.99
N THR A 39 10.18 5.13 25.15
CA THR A 39 9.48 4.89 26.41
C THR A 39 8.24 4.03 26.27
N ARG A 40 8.42 2.75 25.91
CA ARG A 40 7.52 1.73 26.40
C ARG A 40 8.03 1.27 27.78
N VAL A 41 7.46 1.86 28.82
CA VAL A 41 7.57 1.36 30.19
C VAL A 41 7.08 -0.08 30.20
N ASN A 42 7.89 -0.98 30.79
CA ASN A 42 7.65 -2.40 30.97
C ASN A 42 6.34 -2.67 31.71
N GLY A 43 5.25 -2.84 31.00
CA GLY A 43 4.00 -3.42 31.46
C GLY A 43 3.43 -4.30 30.35
N PRO A 44 2.67 -5.37 30.65
CA PRO A 44 2.02 -6.15 29.61
C PRO A 44 1.19 -5.19 28.75
N PRO A 45 1.34 -5.22 27.40
CA PRO A 45 0.62 -4.30 26.53
C PRO A 45 -0.88 -4.54 26.72
N GLN A 46 -1.59 -3.54 27.22
CA GLN A 46 -3.05 -3.53 27.18
C GLN A 46 -3.43 -3.52 25.70
N PRO A 47 -4.22 -4.49 25.20
CA PRO A 47 -4.62 -4.51 23.82
C PRO A 47 -5.40 -3.25 23.51
N SER A 48 -4.79 -2.32 22.79
CA SER A 48 -5.46 -1.10 22.35
C SER A 48 -6.46 -1.49 21.26
N SER A 49 -7.76 -1.36 21.54
CA SER A 49 -8.81 -1.48 20.55
C SER A 49 -8.76 -0.30 19.58
N ARG A 50 -7.89 -0.39 18.57
CA ARG A 50 -7.88 0.57 17.47
C ARG A 50 -9.13 0.33 16.62
N ASN A 51 -9.88 1.38 16.34
CA ASN A 51 -11.05 1.31 15.47
C ASN A 51 -10.61 0.98 14.03
N LEU A 52 -10.60 -0.31 13.75
CA LEU A 52 -10.59 -0.82 12.40
C LEU A 52 -12.06 -1.13 12.07
N GLU A 53 -12.77 -0.16 11.50
CA GLU A 53 -14.04 -0.47 10.87
C GLU A 53 -13.81 -1.56 9.82
N SER A 54 -14.73 -2.53 9.72
CA SER A 54 -14.60 -3.67 8.79
C SER A 54 -14.35 -3.15 7.39
N ARG A 55 -13.07 -3.15 7.00
CA ARG A 55 -12.66 -2.66 5.69
C ARG A 55 -12.94 -3.77 4.69
N TYR A 56 -13.91 -3.52 3.87
CA TYR A 56 -14.03 -4.23 2.63
C TYR A 56 -13.09 -3.57 1.64
N LEU A 57 -12.15 -4.31 1.09
CA LEU A 57 -11.55 -3.95 -0.17
C LEU A 57 -12.68 -3.99 -1.20
N ASN A 58 -13.24 -2.85 -1.52
CA ASN A 58 -14.30 -2.74 -2.52
C ASN A 58 -13.69 -2.08 -3.75
N GLN A 59 -13.12 -2.92 -4.60
CA GLN A 59 -12.51 -2.44 -5.81
C GLN A 59 -13.58 -1.97 -6.80
N ASP A 60 -13.32 -0.83 -7.43
CA ASP A 60 -14.10 -0.39 -8.57
C ASP A 60 -13.91 -1.36 -9.74
N SER A 61 -15.00 -1.76 -10.37
CA SER A 61 -14.93 -2.56 -11.60
C SER A 61 -14.37 -1.74 -12.75
N TYR A 62 -13.73 -2.41 -13.70
CA TYR A 62 -13.30 -1.82 -14.96
C TYR A 62 -14.05 -2.45 -16.14
N GLU A 63 -14.03 -1.78 -17.27
CA GLU A 63 -14.60 -2.24 -18.53
C GLU A 63 -13.65 -3.21 -19.24
N SER A 64 -14.13 -4.33 -19.75
CA SER A 64 -13.27 -5.33 -20.44
C SER A 64 -12.51 -4.76 -21.64
N ARG A 65 -13.03 -3.71 -22.27
CA ARG A 65 -12.39 -3.04 -23.41
C ARG A 65 -11.04 -2.37 -23.10
N VAL A 66 -10.71 -2.17 -21.83
CA VAL A 66 -9.45 -1.52 -21.38
C VAL A 66 -8.46 -2.52 -20.78
N GLU A 67 -8.71 -3.81 -20.91
CA GLU A 67 -7.85 -4.84 -20.30
C GLU A 67 -6.41 -4.80 -20.84
N ILE A 68 -6.23 -4.49 -22.14
CA ILE A 68 -4.90 -4.39 -22.76
C ILE A 68 -4.11 -3.27 -22.08
N GLU A 69 -4.67 -2.08 -22.01
CA GLU A 69 -4.03 -0.93 -21.37
C GLU A 69 -3.78 -1.18 -19.87
N LEU A 70 -4.65 -1.94 -19.22
CA LEU A 70 -4.49 -2.31 -17.82
C LEU A 70 -3.32 -3.29 -17.63
N ARG A 71 -3.13 -4.24 -18.55
CA ARG A 71 -1.95 -5.13 -18.57
C ARG A 71 -0.67 -4.34 -18.84
N ASP A 72 -0.69 -3.44 -19.81
CA ASP A 72 0.45 -2.59 -20.15
C ASP A 72 0.88 -1.69 -18.99
N SER A 73 -0.06 -1.26 -18.16
CA SER A 73 0.22 -0.44 -16.97
C SER A 73 0.87 -1.21 -15.81
N GLY A 74 0.86 -2.56 -15.83
CA GLY A 74 1.36 -3.41 -14.74
C GLY A 74 0.37 -3.61 -13.58
N PHE A 75 -0.88 -3.13 -13.69
CA PHE A 75 -1.88 -3.24 -12.62
C PHE A 75 -2.99 -4.26 -12.89
N TYR A 76 -2.85 -5.07 -13.93
CA TYR A 76 -3.86 -6.08 -14.27
C TYR A 76 -4.12 -7.05 -13.12
N HIS A 77 -3.08 -7.63 -12.55
CA HIS A 77 -3.23 -8.67 -11.52
C HIS A 77 -3.95 -8.13 -10.28
N ILE A 78 -3.51 -7.02 -9.73
CA ILE A 78 -4.17 -6.42 -8.57
C ILE A 78 -5.60 -6.00 -8.88
N SER A 79 -5.92 -5.68 -10.13
CA SER A 79 -7.28 -5.32 -10.55
C SER A 79 -8.26 -6.50 -10.50
N GLN A 80 -7.77 -7.73 -10.45
CA GLN A 80 -8.59 -8.94 -10.31
C GLN A 80 -9.03 -9.19 -8.86
N ILE A 81 -8.42 -8.52 -7.89
CA ILE A 81 -8.77 -8.67 -6.48
C ILE A 81 -10.14 -8.03 -6.26
N GLY A 82 -11.13 -8.85 -6.02
CA GLY A 82 -12.48 -8.38 -5.73
C GLY A 82 -12.66 -7.97 -4.27
N LYS A 83 -13.85 -8.24 -3.72
CA LYS A 83 -14.15 -7.90 -2.34
C LYS A 83 -13.42 -8.83 -1.37
N LEU A 84 -12.56 -8.25 -0.54
CA LEU A 84 -11.84 -8.93 0.53
C LEU A 84 -12.35 -8.46 1.89
N ILE A 85 -12.52 -9.40 2.82
CA ILE A 85 -12.94 -9.11 4.20
C ILE A 85 -11.70 -9.20 5.10
N LEU A 86 -11.32 -8.08 5.71
CA LEU A 86 -10.15 -8.02 6.58
C LEU A 86 -10.49 -8.49 8.00
N HIS A 87 -9.52 -9.16 8.63
CA HIS A 87 -9.66 -9.65 10.00
C HIS A 87 -9.08 -8.61 10.99
N ASN A 88 -9.92 -7.74 11.52
CA ASN A 88 -9.51 -6.61 12.35
C ASN A 88 -8.71 -7.02 13.61
N ALA A 89 -9.13 -8.10 14.27
CA ALA A 89 -8.43 -8.58 15.46
C ALA A 89 -7.02 -9.10 15.13
N LEU A 90 -6.84 -9.77 13.97
CA LEU A 90 -5.53 -10.21 13.48
C LEU A 90 -4.61 -9.02 13.18
N ILE A 91 -5.11 -8.04 12.45
CA ILE A 91 -4.35 -6.83 12.11
C ILE A 91 -3.87 -6.12 13.39
N ASN A 92 -4.77 -5.94 14.38
CA ASN A 92 -4.40 -5.32 15.65
C ASN A 92 -3.35 -6.15 16.42
N ALA A 93 -3.49 -7.48 16.46
CA ALA A 93 -2.53 -8.35 17.14
C ALA A 93 -1.14 -8.29 16.47
N LEU A 94 -1.08 -8.22 15.14
CA LEU A 94 0.18 -8.04 14.42
C LEU A 94 0.82 -6.66 14.66
N ILE A 95 0.02 -5.59 14.69
CA ILE A 95 0.52 -4.25 15.01
C ILE A 95 1.15 -4.20 16.42
N GLU A 96 0.60 -4.91 17.40
CA GLU A 96 1.21 -5.01 18.74
C GLU A 96 2.58 -5.72 18.72
N ARG A 97 2.83 -6.55 17.72
CA ARG A 97 4.10 -7.27 17.50
C ARG A 97 5.11 -6.51 16.64
N TRP A 98 4.68 -5.46 15.97
CA TRP A 98 5.53 -4.67 15.10
C TRP A 98 6.57 -3.89 15.88
N ARG A 99 7.81 -3.92 15.42
CA ARG A 99 8.93 -3.14 15.96
C ARG A 99 9.40 -2.15 14.89
N PRO A 100 9.18 -0.85 15.10
CA PRO A 100 9.59 0.19 14.15
C PRO A 100 11.11 0.25 13.94
N GLU A 101 11.88 -0.17 14.95
CA GLU A 101 13.34 -0.10 14.93
C GLU A 101 13.95 -1.08 13.92
N THR A 102 13.36 -2.26 13.79
CA THR A 102 13.82 -3.33 12.89
C THR A 102 12.92 -3.51 11.68
N HIS A 103 11.74 -2.89 11.67
CA HIS A 103 10.66 -3.12 10.68
C HIS A 103 10.25 -4.61 10.59
N THR A 104 10.15 -5.26 11.74
CA THR A 104 9.81 -6.68 11.84
C THR A 104 8.68 -6.94 12.84
N PHE A 105 8.01 -8.07 12.70
CA PHE A 105 7.13 -8.65 13.71
C PHE A 105 7.93 -9.57 14.59
N HIS A 106 7.87 -9.34 15.92
CA HIS A 106 8.54 -10.19 16.91
C HIS A 106 7.60 -11.31 17.34
N LEU A 107 8.00 -12.54 17.02
CA LEU A 107 7.34 -13.77 17.42
C LEU A 107 8.25 -14.56 18.39
N PRO A 108 7.73 -15.55 19.16
CA PRO A 108 8.55 -16.30 20.14
C PRO A 108 9.79 -16.98 19.55
N HIS A 109 9.74 -17.38 18.28
CA HIS A 109 10.83 -18.12 17.62
C HIS A 109 11.65 -17.27 16.64
N GLY A 110 11.46 -15.95 16.62
CA GLY A 110 12.27 -15.06 15.78
C GLY A 110 11.50 -13.86 15.24
N GLU A 111 12.16 -13.16 14.35
CA GLU A 111 11.64 -11.98 13.69
C GLU A 111 11.31 -12.30 12.24
N CYS A 112 10.21 -11.71 11.74
CA CYS A 112 9.81 -11.84 10.36
C CYS A 112 9.23 -10.51 9.84
N THR A 113 9.22 -10.33 8.54
CA THR A 113 8.64 -9.14 7.93
C THR A 113 8.00 -9.47 6.59
N ILE A 114 7.26 -8.52 6.04
CA ILE A 114 6.70 -8.59 4.69
C ILE A 114 7.79 -8.17 3.71
N THR A 115 8.01 -8.94 2.66
CA THR A 115 9.05 -8.71 1.65
C THR A 115 8.47 -8.21 0.32
N LEU A 116 9.33 -7.84 -0.62
CA LEU A 116 8.91 -7.52 -1.99
C LEU A 116 8.35 -8.74 -2.71
N GLU A 117 8.90 -9.93 -2.44
CA GLU A 117 8.35 -11.18 -2.94
C GLU A 117 6.89 -11.37 -2.49
N ASP A 118 6.59 -11.10 -1.20
CA ASP A 118 5.22 -11.16 -0.69
C ASP A 118 4.30 -10.19 -1.46
N VAL A 119 4.77 -8.97 -1.76
CA VAL A 119 3.97 -8.00 -2.54
C VAL A 119 3.71 -8.50 -3.96
N ALA A 120 4.74 -9.03 -4.62
CA ALA A 120 4.64 -9.56 -5.97
C ALA A 120 3.68 -10.75 -6.04
N MET A 121 3.79 -11.70 -5.11
CA MET A 121 2.95 -12.90 -5.08
C MET A 121 1.51 -12.60 -4.64
N ILE A 122 1.33 -11.75 -3.62
CA ILE A 122 0.01 -11.47 -3.05
C ILE A 122 -0.79 -10.52 -3.95
N PHE A 123 -0.17 -9.47 -4.49
CA PHE A 123 -0.86 -8.44 -5.27
C PHE A 123 -0.56 -8.49 -6.78
N GLY A 124 0.49 -9.18 -7.19
CA GLY A 124 0.92 -9.19 -8.60
C GLY A 124 1.39 -7.81 -9.08
N LEU A 125 2.02 -7.02 -8.20
CA LEU A 125 2.56 -5.71 -8.54
C LEU A 125 4.01 -5.80 -9.01
N PRO A 126 4.44 -4.96 -9.97
CA PRO A 126 5.84 -4.86 -10.33
C PRO A 126 6.66 -4.34 -9.14
N ILE A 127 7.76 -5.01 -8.85
CA ILE A 127 8.68 -4.69 -7.74
C ILE A 127 10.03 -4.19 -8.23
N ASP A 128 10.30 -4.32 -9.51
CA ASP A 128 11.43 -3.76 -10.26
C ASP A 128 11.09 -2.37 -10.82
N GLY A 129 12.10 -1.69 -11.35
CA GLY A 129 11.93 -0.39 -12.00
C GLY A 129 12.32 0.81 -11.13
N MET A 130 11.94 2.00 -11.59
CA MET A 130 12.31 3.25 -10.94
C MET A 130 11.53 3.46 -9.62
N PRO A 131 12.14 4.09 -8.60
CA PRO A 131 11.42 4.41 -7.38
C PRO A 131 10.26 5.38 -7.67
N VAL A 132 9.13 5.14 -7.00
CA VAL A 132 7.97 6.04 -7.05
C VAL A 132 8.29 7.29 -6.25
N SER A 133 8.83 8.30 -6.92
CA SER A 133 9.25 9.57 -6.32
C SER A 133 8.90 10.74 -7.24
N GLY A 134 8.76 11.93 -6.69
CA GLY A 134 8.48 13.13 -7.46
C GLY A 134 8.29 14.36 -6.59
N PHE A 135 8.17 15.49 -7.25
CA PHE A 135 7.78 16.74 -6.62
C PHE A 135 6.34 17.03 -6.94
N THR A 136 5.61 17.55 -5.97
CA THR A 136 4.21 17.91 -6.12
C THR A 136 4.01 19.32 -5.62
N ASP A 137 3.48 20.18 -6.48
CA ASP A 137 2.92 21.45 -6.08
C ASP A 137 1.66 21.17 -5.23
N SER A 138 1.63 21.67 -4.00
CA SER A 138 0.51 21.47 -3.10
C SER A 138 -0.62 22.51 -3.29
N SER A 139 -0.47 23.40 -4.30
CA SER A 139 -1.46 24.44 -4.59
C SER A 139 -2.70 23.87 -5.28
N THR A 140 -3.84 24.50 -5.03
CA THR A 140 -5.11 24.18 -5.73
C THR A 140 -4.97 24.38 -7.24
N ASN A 141 -4.26 25.42 -7.67
CA ASN A 141 -4.01 25.70 -9.08
C ASN A 141 -3.19 24.59 -9.74
N GLY A 142 -2.20 24.01 -9.03
CA GLY A 142 -1.42 22.88 -9.51
C GLY A 142 -2.28 21.64 -9.74
N LEU A 143 -3.19 21.35 -8.83
CA LEU A 143 -4.16 20.25 -8.96
C LEU A 143 -5.08 20.43 -10.17
N GLU A 144 -5.69 21.61 -10.30
CA GLU A 144 -6.60 21.91 -11.40
C GLU A 144 -5.90 21.86 -12.76
N ASN A 145 -4.71 22.45 -12.86
CA ASN A 145 -3.89 22.43 -14.08
C ASN A 145 -3.50 21.02 -14.48
N GLU A 146 -3.13 20.17 -13.54
CA GLU A 146 -2.73 18.80 -13.82
C GLU A 146 -3.92 17.98 -14.34
N PHE A 147 -5.09 18.10 -13.73
CA PHE A 147 -6.30 17.43 -14.22
C PHE A 147 -6.73 17.98 -15.59
N MET A 148 -6.67 19.29 -15.79
CA MET A 148 -6.97 19.92 -17.07
C MET A 148 -6.03 19.40 -18.17
N THR A 149 -4.74 19.28 -17.88
CA THR A 149 -3.73 18.80 -18.82
C THR A 149 -3.96 17.34 -19.21
N GLN A 150 -4.28 16.47 -18.23
CA GLN A 150 -4.39 15.03 -18.49
C GLN A 150 -5.77 14.60 -18.98
N PHE A 151 -6.84 15.28 -18.58
CA PHE A 151 -8.22 14.85 -18.83
C PHE A 151 -9.10 15.90 -19.50
N GLY A 152 -8.61 17.13 -19.68
CA GLY A 152 -9.40 18.24 -20.22
C GLY A 152 -10.50 18.75 -19.27
N ILE A 153 -10.54 18.28 -18.03
CA ILE A 153 -11.55 18.63 -17.02
C ILE A 153 -10.84 18.71 -15.66
N ALA A 154 -11.06 19.81 -14.94
CA ALA A 154 -10.54 19.99 -13.58
C ALA A 154 -11.64 19.78 -12.52
N PRO A 155 -11.28 19.28 -11.30
CA PRO A 155 -12.21 19.24 -10.18
C PRO A 155 -12.55 20.67 -9.69
N THR A 156 -13.78 20.87 -9.25
CA THR A 156 -14.20 22.11 -8.60
C THR A 156 -13.93 22.05 -7.09
N GLY A 157 -14.05 23.16 -6.38
CA GLY A 157 -13.91 23.20 -4.93
C GLY A 157 -14.83 22.22 -4.16
N ALA A 158 -15.94 21.80 -4.79
CA ALA A 158 -16.83 20.77 -4.24
C ALA A 158 -16.29 19.35 -4.41
N ASP A 159 -15.37 19.13 -5.35
CA ASP A 159 -14.88 17.80 -5.76
C ASP A 159 -13.57 17.39 -5.08
N HIS A 160 -12.94 18.30 -4.36
CA HIS A 160 -11.73 18.02 -3.59
C HIS A 160 -11.82 18.59 -2.15
N LYS A 161 -10.92 18.14 -1.29
CA LYS A 161 -10.72 18.67 0.05
C LYS A 161 -9.22 18.80 0.28
N GLY A 162 -8.71 20.03 0.26
CA GLY A 162 -7.27 20.27 0.23
C GLY A 162 -6.65 19.55 -0.98
N SER A 163 -5.59 18.79 -0.76
CA SER A 163 -4.91 18.00 -1.81
C SER A 163 -5.61 16.68 -2.16
N GLY A 164 -6.74 16.35 -1.54
CA GLY A 164 -7.47 15.10 -1.74
C GLY A 164 -8.63 15.22 -2.71
N VAL A 165 -8.61 14.48 -3.82
CA VAL A 165 -9.69 14.41 -4.81
C VAL A 165 -10.70 13.34 -4.39
N LYS A 166 -12.00 13.68 -4.42
CA LYS A 166 -13.06 12.75 -3.98
C LYS A 166 -13.23 11.57 -4.94
N PHE A 167 -13.36 10.37 -4.39
CA PHE A 167 -13.64 9.17 -5.20
C PHE A 167 -14.94 9.26 -5.98
N THR A 168 -15.96 9.93 -5.44
CA THR A 168 -17.24 10.12 -6.12
C THR A 168 -17.07 10.90 -7.42
N TRP A 169 -16.23 11.94 -7.41
CA TRP A 169 -15.93 12.71 -8.61
C TRP A 169 -15.11 11.90 -9.61
N LEU A 170 -14.06 11.20 -9.15
CA LEU A 170 -13.25 10.32 -10.01
C LEU A 170 -14.09 9.22 -10.67
N ARG A 171 -15.03 8.60 -9.93
CA ARG A 171 -15.96 7.61 -10.51
C ARG A 171 -16.87 8.22 -11.58
N THR A 172 -17.32 9.45 -11.36
CA THR A 172 -18.12 10.18 -12.36
C THR A 172 -17.30 10.51 -13.59
N LEU A 173 -16.06 10.98 -13.39
CA LEU A 173 -15.12 11.26 -14.48
C LEU A 173 -14.80 9.98 -15.28
N LYS A 174 -14.51 8.86 -14.60
CA LYS A 174 -14.26 7.55 -15.23
C LYS A 174 -15.40 7.14 -16.19
N ARG A 175 -16.66 7.29 -15.78
CA ARG A 175 -17.83 6.92 -16.60
C ARG A 175 -18.02 7.80 -17.85
N ARG A 176 -17.43 8.99 -17.88
CA ARG A 176 -17.50 9.92 -19.02
C ARG A 176 -16.44 9.65 -20.08
N MET A 177 -15.44 8.81 -19.78
CA MET A 177 -14.37 8.52 -20.72
C MET A 177 -14.87 7.73 -21.92
N GLN A 178 -14.52 8.17 -23.12
CA GLN A 178 -14.82 7.47 -24.37
C GLN A 178 -13.79 6.36 -24.60
N LEU A 179 -14.25 5.11 -24.70
CA LEU A 179 -13.38 3.95 -24.81
C LEU A 179 -13.10 3.51 -26.25
N ASP A 180 -13.61 4.23 -27.23
CA ASP A 180 -13.44 3.93 -28.66
C ASP A 180 -12.06 4.32 -29.18
N THR A 181 -11.37 5.22 -28.48
CA THR A 181 -10.01 5.67 -28.81
C THR A 181 -8.99 5.17 -27.81
N ALA A 182 -7.75 4.94 -28.26
CA ALA A 182 -6.65 4.54 -27.37
C ALA A 182 -6.42 5.60 -26.26
N LEU A 183 -6.47 6.89 -26.61
CA LEU A 183 -6.33 7.96 -25.64
C LEU A 183 -7.42 7.91 -24.56
N GLY A 184 -8.67 7.72 -24.96
CA GLY A 184 -9.79 7.63 -24.02
C GLY A 184 -9.66 6.42 -23.08
N ARG A 185 -9.19 5.27 -23.57
CA ARG A 185 -8.90 4.09 -22.75
C ARG A 185 -7.76 4.34 -21.77
N GLN A 186 -6.67 4.99 -22.20
CA GLN A 186 -5.57 5.39 -21.33
C GLN A 186 -6.03 6.37 -20.22
N MET A 187 -6.84 7.37 -20.57
CA MET A 187 -7.43 8.28 -19.58
C MET A 187 -8.31 7.54 -18.57
N TYR A 188 -9.13 6.60 -19.02
CA TYR A 188 -9.94 5.75 -18.16
C TYR A 188 -9.06 4.97 -17.17
N ILE A 189 -7.97 4.33 -17.64
CA ILE A 189 -7.04 3.59 -16.79
C ILE A 189 -6.36 4.51 -15.77
N LYS A 190 -5.88 5.69 -16.15
CA LYS A 190 -5.30 6.64 -15.20
C LYS A 190 -6.25 6.98 -14.05
N ILE A 191 -7.53 7.22 -14.35
CA ILE A 191 -8.54 7.49 -13.32
C ILE A 191 -8.80 6.23 -12.48
N TYR A 192 -8.86 5.06 -13.11
CA TYR A 192 -9.02 3.78 -12.42
C TYR A 192 -7.84 3.52 -11.46
N LEU A 193 -6.59 3.80 -11.88
CA LEU A 193 -5.41 3.66 -11.04
C LEU A 193 -5.45 4.61 -9.84
N LEU A 194 -5.90 5.85 -10.00
CA LEU A 194 -6.09 6.77 -8.88
C LEU A 194 -7.10 6.20 -7.85
N LEU A 195 -8.19 5.61 -8.31
CA LEU A 195 -9.15 4.95 -7.43
C LEU A 195 -8.51 3.75 -6.73
N LEU A 196 -7.77 2.91 -7.46
CA LEU A 196 -7.05 1.76 -6.92
C LEU A 196 -6.01 2.17 -5.86
N PHE A 197 -5.26 3.24 -6.13
CA PHE A 197 -4.29 3.79 -5.19
C PHE A 197 -4.95 4.21 -3.88
N GLY A 198 -6.05 4.93 -3.96
CA GLY A 198 -6.72 5.45 -2.76
C GLY A 198 -7.52 4.40 -2.00
N THR A 199 -7.99 3.34 -2.66
CA THR A 199 -8.78 2.29 -2.00
C THR A 199 -7.94 1.11 -1.51
N ASN A 200 -6.83 0.79 -2.18
CA ASN A 200 -6.11 -0.46 -1.95
C ASN A 200 -4.64 -0.27 -1.55
N LEU A 201 -3.88 0.59 -2.26
CA LEU A 201 -2.43 0.63 -2.14
C LEU A 201 -1.93 1.73 -1.21
N PHE A 202 -2.48 2.93 -1.35
CA PHE A 202 -2.04 4.13 -0.65
C PHE A 202 -3.19 4.77 0.11
N CYS A 203 -3.99 3.91 0.76
CA CYS A 203 -5.14 4.36 1.55
C CYS A 203 -4.70 5.30 2.67
N ASP A 204 -5.43 6.39 2.81
CA ASP A 204 -5.29 7.31 3.93
C ASP A 204 -6.47 7.18 4.92
N LYS A 205 -6.41 7.93 6.00
CA LYS A 205 -7.46 7.96 7.03
C LYS A 205 -8.79 8.52 6.52
N SER A 206 -8.78 9.34 5.45
CA SER A 206 -10.00 9.97 4.93
C SER A 206 -10.94 8.95 4.26
N ARG A 207 -10.38 7.90 3.64
CA ARG A 207 -11.11 6.83 2.92
C ARG A 207 -12.08 7.31 1.84
N MET A 208 -12.10 8.59 1.56
CA MET A 208 -13.04 9.25 0.63
C MET A 208 -12.33 9.97 -0.49
N THR A 209 -11.02 10.15 -0.35
CA THR A 209 -10.20 10.94 -1.27
C THR A 209 -8.89 10.22 -1.56
N ILE A 210 -8.28 10.56 -2.69
CA ILE A 210 -6.89 10.26 -3.01
C ILE A 210 -6.10 11.53 -3.16
N HIS A 211 -4.91 11.58 -2.58
CA HIS A 211 -4.01 12.71 -2.77
C HIS A 211 -3.57 12.81 -4.24
N TRP A 212 -3.75 13.96 -4.86
CA TRP A 212 -3.48 14.15 -6.28
C TRP A 212 -1.99 14.04 -6.67
N LYS A 213 -1.07 14.00 -5.70
CA LYS A 213 0.38 13.80 -5.91
C LYS A 213 0.76 12.60 -6.79
N PHE A 214 -0.12 11.61 -6.91
CA PHE A 214 0.10 10.46 -7.78
C PHE A 214 -0.18 10.76 -9.26
N LEU A 215 -0.93 11.82 -9.55
CA LEU A 215 -1.36 12.15 -10.90
C LEU A 215 -0.20 12.48 -11.84
N PRO A 216 0.83 13.25 -11.44
CA PRO A 216 2.01 13.50 -12.29
C PRO A 216 2.75 12.24 -12.72
N LEU A 217 2.73 11.17 -11.90
CA LEU A 217 3.35 9.87 -12.23
C LEU A 217 2.60 9.11 -13.32
N LEU A 218 1.37 9.51 -13.61
CA LEU A 218 0.52 8.90 -14.63
C LEU A 218 0.51 9.70 -15.96
N ARG A 219 1.29 10.79 -16.10
CA ARG A 219 1.29 11.64 -17.30
C ARG A 219 1.53 10.84 -18.57
N ASN A 220 2.66 10.15 -18.62
CA ASN A 220 3.02 9.30 -19.73
C ASN A 220 2.56 7.88 -19.43
N PHE A 221 1.61 7.40 -20.21
CA PHE A 221 1.03 6.08 -19.96
C PHE A 221 2.06 4.96 -20.08
N SER A 222 2.98 5.05 -21.04
CA SER A 222 4.08 4.07 -21.24
C SER A 222 5.03 3.94 -20.06
N ASP A 223 5.15 4.98 -19.24
CA ASP A 223 6.12 5.02 -18.14
C ASP A 223 5.55 4.41 -16.85
N ILE A 224 4.23 4.22 -16.78
CA ILE A 224 3.54 3.77 -15.55
C ILE A 224 4.12 2.43 -15.06
N ARG A 225 4.29 1.46 -15.96
CA ARG A 225 4.86 0.15 -15.62
C ARG A 225 6.35 0.22 -15.20
N GLY A 226 7.05 1.25 -15.62
CA GLY A 226 8.47 1.45 -15.32
C GLY A 226 8.78 1.83 -13.87
N PHE A 227 7.75 2.07 -13.04
CA PHE A 227 7.92 2.34 -11.61
C PHE A 227 7.76 1.07 -10.78
N SER A 228 8.56 0.95 -9.72
CA SER A 228 8.43 -0.10 -8.70
C SER A 228 7.25 0.19 -7.75
N TRP A 229 6.04 -0.06 -8.23
CA TRP A 229 4.81 0.17 -7.45
C TRP A 229 4.68 -0.74 -6.24
N GLY A 230 5.23 -1.97 -6.35
CA GLY A 230 5.28 -2.90 -5.23
C GLY A 230 6.16 -2.38 -4.09
N SER A 231 7.34 -1.83 -4.42
CA SER A 231 8.22 -1.20 -3.41
C SER A 231 7.54 -0.01 -2.74
N ALA A 232 6.84 0.82 -3.51
CA ALA A 232 6.09 1.95 -2.96
C ALA A 232 4.95 1.48 -2.02
N CYS A 233 4.23 0.42 -2.40
CA CYS A 233 3.18 -0.19 -1.58
C CYS A 233 3.74 -0.73 -0.26
N LEU A 234 4.85 -1.46 -0.30
CA LEU A 234 5.52 -2.00 0.90
C LEU A 234 6.02 -0.88 1.81
N ALA A 235 6.68 0.14 1.25
CA ALA A 235 7.14 1.31 2.01
C ALA A 235 5.98 2.04 2.70
N HIS A 236 4.83 2.15 2.01
CA HIS A 236 3.62 2.74 2.59
C HIS A 236 3.06 1.90 3.75
N LEU A 237 3.04 0.56 3.60
CA LEU A 237 2.64 -0.35 4.67
C LEU A 237 3.56 -0.23 5.89
N TYR A 238 4.87 -0.23 5.70
CA TYR A 238 5.84 -0.11 6.79
C TYR A 238 5.65 1.19 7.56
N ARG A 239 5.50 2.31 6.85
CA ARG A 239 5.20 3.60 7.45
C ARG A 239 3.89 3.57 8.25
N ALA A 240 2.85 2.94 7.70
CA ALA A 240 1.57 2.79 8.38
C ALA A 240 1.69 1.95 9.66
N LEU A 241 2.44 0.86 9.62
CA LEU A 241 2.71 0.00 10.78
C LEU A 241 3.52 0.73 11.86
N CYS A 242 4.58 1.47 11.49
CA CYS A 242 5.35 2.29 12.43
C CYS A 242 4.48 3.38 13.08
N GLN A 243 3.56 3.98 12.34
CA GLN A 243 2.62 4.94 12.90
C GLN A 243 1.59 4.26 13.79
N ALA A 244 1.07 3.11 13.38
CA ALA A 244 0.06 2.35 14.10
C ALA A 244 0.57 1.73 15.40
N SER A 245 1.86 1.39 15.50
CA SER A 245 2.48 0.84 16.71
C SER A 245 2.62 1.85 17.84
N ARG A 246 2.45 3.16 17.57
CA ARG A 246 2.46 4.19 18.60
C ARG A 246 1.23 4.07 19.51
N TYR A 247 1.43 4.30 20.80
CA TYR A 247 0.37 4.14 21.82
C TYR A 247 -0.83 5.11 21.63
N ASP A 248 -0.59 6.28 21.04
CA ASP A 248 -1.59 7.32 20.81
C ASP A 248 -2.36 7.13 19.48
N CYS A 249 -1.99 6.13 18.67
CA CYS A 249 -2.63 5.88 17.40
C CYS A 249 -3.96 5.15 17.58
N LYS A 250 -5.06 5.80 17.17
CA LYS A 250 -6.42 5.25 17.25
C LYS A 250 -6.92 4.64 15.95
N GLU A 251 -6.30 4.98 14.83
CA GLU A 251 -6.71 4.56 13.49
C GLU A 251 -5.52 4.05 12.70
N VAL A 252 -5.74 2.99 11.94
CA VAL A 252 -4.71 2.40 11.06
C VAL A 252 -5.14 2.62 9.62
N ASP A 253 -4.19 3.03 8.79
CA ASP A 253 -4.33 3.18 7.34
C ASP A 253 -3.33 2.27 6.60
N GLY A 254 -3.21 2.46 5.28
CA GLY A 254 -2.30 1.69 4.44
C GLY A 254 -2.92 0.42 3.84
N PRO A 255 -2.12 -0.37 3.09
CA PRO A 255 -2.57 -1.57 2.38
C PRO A 255 -2.75 -2.76 3.33
N LEU A 256 -3.70 -2.66 4.27
CA LEU A 256 -3.93 -3.68 5.30
C LEU A 256 -4.36 -5.04 4.73
N ALA A 257 -4.85 -5.08 3.49
CA ALA A 257 -5.11 -6.34 2.80
C ALA A 257 -3.83 -7.15 2.59
N LEU A 258 -2.72 -6.49 2.21
CA LEU A 258 -1.42 -7.12 2.08
C LEU A 258 -0.99 -7.75 3.42
N LEU A 259 -1.06 -7.01 4.51
CA LEU A 259 -0.75 -7.50 5.86
C LEU A 259 -1.61 -8.72 6.25
N CYS A 260 -2.91 -8.64 5.99
CA CYS A 260 -3.85 -9.69 6.39
C CYS A 260 -3.61 -10.99 5.61
N ILE A 261 -3.40 -10.90 4.29
CA ILE A 261 -3.13 -12.06 3.43
C ILE A 261 -1.74 -12.63 3.71
N TRP A 262 -0.73 -11.78 3.89
CA TRP A 262 0.60 -12.20 4.31
C TRP A 262 0.54 -13.06 5.57
N ALA A 263 -0.24 -12.63 6.57
CA ALA A 263 -0.42 -13.40 7.80
C ALA A 263 -1.12 -14.75 7.55
N TRP A 264 -2.08 -14.80 6.63
CA TRP A 264 -2.76 -16.06 6.30
C TRP A 264 -1.86 -17.05 5.53
N GLU A 265 -0.96 -16.56 4.70
CA GLU A 265 0.01 -17.41 3.99
C GLU A 265 1.11 -17.93 4.94
N ARG A 266 1.52 -17.13 5.93
CA ARG A 266 2.61 -17.44 6.87
C ARG A 266 2.13 -18.16 8.15
N LEU A 267 0.88 -17.94 8.57
CA LEU A 267 0.26 -18.41 9.80
C LEU A 267 -1.06 -19.14 9.47
N PRO A 268 -1.02 -20.34 8.87
CA PRO A 268 -2.22 -21.03 8.36
C PRO A 268 -3.29 -21.30 9.43
N PHE A 269 -2.89 -21.44 10.69
CA PHE A 269 -3.82 -21.64 11.80
C PHE A 269 -4.69 -20.40 12.10
N LEU A 270 -4.27 -19.22 11.63
CA LEU A 270 -5.05 -17.97 11.69
C LEU A 270 -5.82 -17.68 10.40
N ALA A 271 -5.63 -18.49 9.37
CA ALA A 271 -6.24 -18.27 8.08
C ALA A 271 -7.68 -18.79 8.01
N PRO A 272 -8.57 -18.13 7.24
CA PRO A 272 -9.85 -18.71 6.86
C PRO A 272 -9.65 -19.87 5.87
N MET A 273 -10.72 -20.55 5.53
CA MET A 273 -10.65 -21.53 4.46
C MET A 273 -10.37 -20.81 3.14
N ARG A 274 -9.30 -21.23 2.46
CA ARG A 274 -8.92 -20.74 1.14
C ARG A 274 -9.97 -21.17 0.11
N SER A 275 -10.27 -20.29 -0.82
CA SER A 275 -11.05 -20.61 -2.01
C SER A 275 -10.15 -21.29 -3.07
N TYR A 276 -10.52 -21.24 -4.33
CA TYR A 276 -9.70 -21.82 -5.39
C TYR A 276 -8.34 -21.13 -5.48
N PRO A 277 -7.24 -21.91 -5.56
CA PRO A 277 -5.90 -21.32 -5.77
C PRO A 277 -5.88 -20.51 -7.06
N SER A 278 -5.45 -19.25 -6.96
CA SER A 278 -5.39 -18.33 -8.11
C SER A 278 -4.32 -17.26 -7.90
N PHE A 279 -3.78 -16.76 -9.01
CA PHE A 279 -2.87 -15.62 -9.00
C PHE A 279 -3.63 -14.34 -9.38
N PRO A 280 -3.38 -13.19 -8.71
CA PRO A 280 -2.53 -13.02 -7.53
C PRO A 280 -3.12 -13.73 -6.30
N LEU A 281 -2.28 -14.09 -5.32
CA LEU A 281 -2.72 -14.91 -4.18
C LEU A 281 -3.89 -14.31 -3.40
N ALA A 282 -4.01 -12.99 -3.40
CA ALA A 282 -5.15 -12.29 -2.79
C ALA A 282 -6.50 -12.76 -3.35
N CYS A 283 -6.56 -13.20 -4.61
CA CYS A 283 -7.78 -13.71 -5.22
C CYS A 283 -8.25 -15.02 -4.56
N SER A 284 -7.32 -15.83 -4.06
CA SER A 284 -7.63 -17.08 -3.37
C SER A 284 -8.37 -16.87 -2.03
N TRP A 285 -8.42 -15.64 -1.53
CA TRP A 285 -9.00 -15.29 -0.23
C TRP A 285 -10.29 -14.48 -0.32
N MET A 286 -10.83 -14.26 -1.53
CA MET A 286 -11.96 -13.35 -1.74
C MET A 286 -13.32 -13.83 -1.21
N PHE A 287 -13.61 -15.11 -1.18
CA PHE A 287 -14.97 -15.63 -0.98
C PHE A 287 -15.22 -16.37 0.33
N TRP A 288 -14.46 -16.13 1.38
CA TRP A 288 -14.55 -16.87 2.64
C TRP A 288 -15.76 -16.55 3.54
N ARG A 289 -16.80 -15.94 2.98
CA ARG A 289 -18.02 -15.50 3.71
C ARG A 289 -18.68 -16.58 4.57
N SER A 290 -18.65 -17.85 4.17
CA SER A 290 -19.36 -18.94 4.88
C SER A 290 -18.83 -19.21 6.28
N GLN A 291 -17.58 -18.81 6.59
CA GLN A 291 -16.97 -19.00 7.90
C GLN A 291 -16.76 -17.71 8.69
N PHE A 292 -17.21 -16.58 8.16
CA PHE A 292 -17.04 -15.25 8.76
C PHE A 292 -17.49 -15.18 10.21
N HIS A 293 -18.59 -15.84 10.57
CA HIS A 293 -19.11 -15.86 11.95
C HIS A 293 -18.15 -16.51 12.96
N ARG A 294 -17.33 -17.47 12.55
CA ARG A 294 -16.34 -18.10 13.43
C ARG A 294 -15.18 -17.15 13.72
N TYR A 295 -14.68 -16.46 12.71
CA TYR A 295 -13.57 -15.50 12.82
C TYR A 295 -13.96 -14.20 13.49
N GLN A 296 -15.19 -13.72 13.31
CA GLN A 296 -15.68 -12.53 14.00
C GLN A 296 -15.68 -12.66 15.53
N LYS A 297 -15.72 -13.87 16.06
CA LYS A 297 -15.66 -14.14 17.50
C LYS A 297 -14.24 -14.09 18.06
N TRP A 298 -13.21 -14.06 17.22
CA TRP A 298 -11.85 -14.00 17.69
C TRP A 298 -11.50 -12.59 18.16
N THR A 299 -11.13 -12.51 19.43
CA THR A 299 -10.67 -11.26 20.04
C THR A 299 -9.18 -11.08 19.82
N ILE A 300 -8.70 -9.84 19.96
CA ILE A 300 -7.26 -9.52 19.91
C ILE A 300 -6.49 -10.39 20.92
N SER A 301 -7.01 -10.49 22.15
CA SER A 301 -6.37 -11.31 23.21
C SER A 301 -6.32 -12.80 22.88
N HIS A 302 -7.31 -13.31 22.11
CA HIS A 302 -7.27 -14.70 21.65
C HIS A 302 -6.17 -14.92 20.62
N ILE A 303 -6.09 -14.04 19.63
CA ILE A 303 -5.03 -14.12 18.59
C ILE A 303 -3.65 -13.90 19.21
N MET A 304 -3.50 -12.96 20.13
CA MET A 304 -2.24 -12.73 20.82
C MET A 304 -1.73 -14.00 21.54
N ARG A 305 -2.62 -14.73 22.22
CA ARG A 305 -2.26 -16.02 22.82
C ARG A 305 -1.84 -17.05 21.79
N LEU A 306 -2.57 -17.19 20.68
CA LEU A 306 -2.20 -18.10 19.60
C LEU A 306 -0.82 -17.76 19.01
N LEU A 307 -0.48 -16.47 18.92
CA LEU A 307 0.84 -16.02 18.49
C LEU A 307 1.92 -16.20 19.57
N ASP A 308 1.57 -16.19 20.86
CA ASP A 308 2.50 -16.49 21.96
C ASP A 308 2.79 -17.99 22.04
N ASP A 309 1.81 -18.83 21.75
CA ASP A 309 1.89 -20.29 21.80
C ASP A 309 2.35 -20.92 20.47
N ILE A 310 2.76 -20.12 19.47
CA ILE A 310 3.19 -20.65 18.18
C ILE A 310 4.42 -21.53 18.34
N HIS A 311 4.40 -22.70 17.73
CA HIS A 311 5.58 -23.57 17.59
C HIS A 311 6.39 -23.19 16.35
N ALA A 312 7.66 -23.61 16.28
CA ALA A 312 8.55 -23.27 15.18
C ALA A 312 8.04 -23.76 13.80
N ASP A 313 7.31 -24.87 13.78
CA ASP A 313 6.66 -25.46 12.60
C ASP A 313 5.30 -24.81 12.27
N GLY A 314 4.77 -23.98 13.15
CA GLY A 314 3.54 -23.23 12.94
C GLY A 314 3.69 -22.02 12.01
N PHE A 315 4.92 -21.61 11.70
CA PHE A 315 5.21 -20.51 10.78
C PHE A 315 5.77 -21.05 9.46
N VAL A 316 5.10 -20.69 8.35
CA VAL A 316 5.53 -21.09 7.00
C VAL A 316 6.58 -20.09 6.49
N TRP A 317 7.85 -20.48 6.55
CA TRP A 317 8.97 -19.62 6.13
C TRP A 317 9.05 -19.43 4.62
N ASN A 318 8.71 -20.45 3.84
CA ASN A 318 8.68 -20.39 2.38
C ASN A 318 7.28 -20.74 1.83
N PRO A 319 6.31 -19.81 1.86
CA PRO A 319 4.94 -20.06 1.40
C PRO A 319 4.83 -20.14 -0.13
N TYR A 320 5.85 -19.72 -0.85
CA TYR A 320 5.87 -19.67 -2.32
C TYR A 320 6.73 -20.79 -2.93
N SER A 321 7.09 -21.79 -2.14
CA SER A 321 7.80 -22.97 -2.67
C SER A 321 6.97 -23.67 -3.76
N PRO A 322 7.62 -24.30 -4.76
CA PRO A 322 6.91 -24.97 -5.86
C PRO A 322 5.78 -25.90 -5.38
N ALA A 323 5.98 -26.59 -4.25
CA ALA A 323 4.98 -27.48 -3.67
C ALA A 323 3.73 -26.74 -3.14
N HIS A 324 3.90 -25.51 -2.63
CA HIS A 324 2.78 -24.71 -2.12
C HIS A 324 1.99 -23.99 -3.21
N ILE A 325 2.63 -23.65 -4.32
CA ILE A 325 2.02 -22.93 -5.45
C ILE A 325 1.77 -23.82 -6.67
N GLU A 326 1.92 -25.15 -6.56
CA GLU A 326 1.80 -26.11 -7.67
C GLU A 326 0.54 -25.92 -8.52
N ASN A 327 -0.57 -25.57 -7.88
CA ASN A 327 -1.86 -25.37 -8.55
C ASN A 327 -2.13 -23.91 -8.94
N ILE A 328 -1.12 -23.05 -8.92
CA ILE A 328 -1.24 -21.63 -9.21
C ILE A 328 -0.39 -21.30 -10.43
N VAL A 329 -1.01 -20.77 -11.47
CA VAL A 329 -0.28 -20.28 -12.64
C VAL A 329 0.25 -18.88 -12.33
N VAL A 330 1.51 -18.81 -11.91
CA VAL A 330 2.21 -17.54 -11.66
C VAL A 330 2.84 -17.06 -12.97
N PRO A 331 2.67 -15.79 -13.36
CA PRO A 331 3.32 -15.23 -14.54
C PRO A 331 4.85 -15.28 -14.46
N ASN A 332 5.51 -15.51 -15.60
CA ASN A 332 6.98 -15.66 -15.66
C ASN A 332 7.74 -14.42 -15.21
N ASP A 333 7.20 -13.22 -15.41
CA ASP A 333 7.77 -11.95 -14.97
C ASP A 333 7.79 -11.81 -13.45
N ILE A 334 6.91 -12.53 -12.76
CA ILE A 334 6.90 -12.61 -11.28
C ILE A 334 7.87 -13.71 -10.80
N LEU A 335 7.93 -14.87 -11.48
CA LEU A 335 8.80 -15.98 -11.09
C LEU A 335 10.30 -15.68 -11.26
N SER A 336 10.67 -14.78 -12.18
CA SER A 336 12.06 -14.40 -12.43
C SER A 336 12.71 -13.57 -11.31
N ILE A 337 11.95 -13.22 -10.28
CA ILE A 337 12.41 -12.40 -9.13
C ILE A 337 13.36 -13.19 -8.22
N ASP A 338 13.29 -14.53 -8.20
CA ASP A 338 14.12 -15.40 -7.36
C ASP A 338 15.63 -15.39 -7.69
N SER A 339 16.04 -14.74 -8.78
CA SER A 339 17.45 -14.76 -9.23
C SER A 339 18.28 -13.57 -8.79
N CYS A 340 17.72 -12.57 -8.13
CA CYS A 340 18.44 -11.44 -7.56
C CYS A 340 18.65 -11.64 -6.06
N GLY A 341 19.72 -12.33 -5.73
CA GLY A 341 20.35 -12.65 -4.49
C GLY A 341 19.85 -12.02 -3.17
N VAL A 342 19.63 -12.88 -2.23
CA VAL A 342 19.75 -12.64 -0.80
C VAL A 342 21.13 -12.09 -0.46
#